data_a11d0bf665c1a0965c8d5582ac4cae32
#
_entry.id   a11d0bf665c1a0965c8d5582ac4cae32
#
_cell.length_a   1.000
_cell.length_b   1.000
_cell.length_c   1.000
_cell.angle_alpha   90.00
_cell.angle_beta   90.00
_cell.angle_gamma   90.00
#
_symmetry.space_group_name_H-M   'P 1'
#
loop_
_entity.id
_entity.type
_entity.pdbx_description
1 polymer ?
#
loop_
_entity_poly.entity_id
_entity_poly.type
_entity_poly.pdbx_seq_one_letter_code
_entity_poly.pdbx_strand_id
1 'polypeptide(L)'
;MTNRSRLSYKLAFAARHPGQIGPYVRRVCVDAWLRAGRRDHVSYYRSVMKYKAARNLDVAVGSRSHDQWVEFGQMQFDYLARHGLEPGDQVLEIGCGNLRAGRLLIRYLDPGHYYGVDISPEILVSAQQVISDDGLQDKLSNLTLVTDLTLEFLPPSYFDVVHANSVFTHCPIDIVEQSIASVGRVMAPGAFFDFTFYRADGDEYQVHHEDFYYRTETLTALAAKYGFTAELQDDWHDPWDSQPKLRLTRKIALSSLDPILVVQTPAEHVFLCKTSR
;
A
#
# COMPACT_ATOMS: atom_id res chain seq x y z
N MET A 1 -16.45 17.54 18.83
CA MET A 1 -16.41 19.02 18.64
C MET A 1 -17.58 19.46 17.78
N THR A 2 -18.40 20.39 18.26
CA THR A 2 -19.55 20.90 17.49
C THR A 2 -19.09 21.75 16.29
N ASN A 3 -19.89 21.83 15.23
CA ASN A 3 -19.59 22.63 14.03
C ASN A 3 -19.24 24.12 14.34
N ARG A 4 -19.79 24.69 15.43
CA ARG A 4 -19.47 26.05 15.91
C ARG A 4 -18.02 26.15 16.43
N SER A 5 -17.50 25.17 17.13
CA SER A 5 -16.11 25.21 17.66
C SER A 5 -15.07 25.07 16.54
N ARG A 6 -15.37 24.34 15.47
CA ARG A 6 -14.50 24.24 14.27
C ARG A 6 -14.44 25.54 13.48
N LEU A 7 -15.56 26.26 13.36
CA LEU A 7 -15.61 27.53 12.64
C LEU A 7 -14.84 28.63 13.39
N SER A 8 -15.05 28.74 14.72
CA SER A 8 -14.33 29.71 15.55
C SER A 8 -12.82 29.47 15.56
N TYR A 9 -12.38 28.22 15.60
CA TYR A 9 -10.96 27.86 15.47
C TYR A 9 -10.39 28.28 14.10
N LYS A 10 -11.09 27.99 13.00
CA LYS A 10 -10.66 28.38 11.64
C LYS A 10 -10.56 29.90 11.48
N LEU A 11 -11.49 30.63 12.02
CA LEU A 11 -11.48 32.10 12.00
C LEU A 11 -10.33 32.67 12.84
N ALA A 12 -10.09 32.12 14.02
CA ALA A 12 -8.97 32.53 14.88
C ALA A 12 -7.60 32.18 14.24
N PHE A 13 -7.49 31.04 13.58
CA PHE A 13 -6.30 30.65 12.84
C PHE A 13 -6.05 31.58 11.65
N ALA A 14 -7.08 31.87 10.84
CA ALA A 14 -7.00 32.77 9.71
C ALA A 14 -6.58 34.18 10.11
N ALA A 15 -7.11 34.69 11.24
CA ALA A 15 -6.74 36.01 11.79
C ALA A 15 -5.25 36.05 12.21
N ARG A 16 -4.71 34.93 12.71
CA ARG A 16 -3.29 34.84 13.15
C ARG A 16 -2.34 34.58 11.98
N HIS A 17 -2.84 34.03 10.88
CA HIS A 17 -2.01 33.63 9.72
C HIS A 17 -2.60 34.16 8.39
N PRO A 18 -2.70 35.47 8.19
CA PRO A 18 -3.37 36.05 7.01
C PRO A 18 -2.73 35.63 5.68
N GLY A 19 -1.42 35.37 5.65
CA GLY A 19 -0.73 34.88 4.47
C GLY A 19 -1.15 33.47 4.01
N GLN A 20 -1.82 32.70 4.87
CA GLN A 20 -2.28 31.34 4.55
C GLN A 20 -3.72 31.30 4.00
N ILE A 21 -4.45 32.40 4.12
CA ILE A 21 -5.85 32.49 3.66
C ILE A 21 -5.94 32.28 2.14
N GLY A 22 -5.12 32.98 1.38
CA GLY A 22 -5.10 32.88 -0.09
C GLY A 22 -4.80 31.46 -0.60
N PRO A 23 -3.71 30.82 -0.12
CA PRO A 23 -3.43 29.41 -0.44
C PRO A 23 -4.57 28.45 -0.05
N TYR A 24 -5.17 28.63 1.13
CA TYR A 24 -6.31 27.81 1.58
C TYR A 24 -7.53 27.95 0.68
N VAL A 25 -7.96 29.20 0.38
CA VAL A 25 -9.10 29.46 -0.52
C VAL A 25 -8.84 28.88 -1.91
N ARG A 26 -7.65 29.08 -2.44
CA ARG A 26 -7.24 28.47 -3.73
C ARG A 26 -7.37 26.95 -3.70
N ARG A 27 -6.91 26.29 -2.64
CA ARG A 27 -7.01 24.82 -2.51
C ARG A 27 -8.48 24.37 -2.48
N VAL A 28 -9.34 25.06 -1.72
CA VAL A 28 -10.78 24.76 -1.66
C VAL A 28 -11.45 24.94 -3.04
N CYS A 29 -11.13 26.03 -3.75
CA CYS A 29 -11.66 26.26 -5.10
C CYS A 29 -11.21 25.21 -6.11
N VAL A 30 -9.93 24.81 -6.05
CA VAL A 30 -9.37 23.73 -6.91
C VAL A 30 -10.04 22.41 -6.59
N ASP A 31 -10.20 22.05 -5.31
CA ASP A 31 -10.89 20.83 -4.90
C ASP A 31 -12.34 20.81 -5.42
N ALA A 32 -13.08 21.88 -5.21
CA ALA A 32 -14.45 22.00 -5.71
C ALA A 32 -14.52 21.90 -7.26
N TRP A 33 -13.58 22.50 -7.96
CA TRP A 33 -13.50 22.44 -9.42
C TRP A 33 -13.17 21.01 -9.91
N LEU A 34 -12.21 20.34 -9.28
CA LEU A 34 -11.84 18.96 -9.60
C LEU A 34 -12.97 17.97 -9.35
N ARG A 35 -13.84 18.24 -8.36
CA ARG A 35 -15.04 17.45 -8.07
C ARG A 35 -16.20 17.71 -9.03
N ALA A 36 -16.25 18.88 -9.65
CA ALA A 36 -17.37 19.26 -10.49
C ALA A 36 -17.58 18.25 -11.65
N GLY A 37 -18.78 17.67 -11.72
CA GLY A 37 -19.15 16.69 -12.73
C GLY A 37 -18.63 15.26 -12.54
N ARG A 38 -17.91 14.97 -11.45
CA ARG A 38 -17.43 13.62 -11.14
C ARG A 38 -18.35 12.96 -10.13
N ARG A 39 -18.75 11.71 -10.43
CA ARG A 39 -19.75 10.99 -9.63
C ARG A 39 -19.13 10.07 -8.58
N ASP A 40 -17.88 9.64 -8.78
CA ASP A 40 -17.17 8.69 -7.92
C ASP A 40 -15.80 9.22 -7.52
N HIS A 41 -15.25 8.66 -6.46
CA HIS A 41 -13.97 9.07 -5.89
C HIS A 41 -12.79 8.81 -6.82
N VAL A 42 -12.79 7.70 -7.56
CA VAL A 42 -11.70 7.34 -8.48
C VAL A 42 -11.58 8.36 -9.59
N SER A 43 -12.70 8.74 -10.21
CA SER A 43 -12.75 9.80 -11.26
C SER A 43 -12.29 11.15 -10.73
N TYR A 44 -12.65 11.48 -9.47
CA TYR A 44 -12.16 12.66 -8.79
C TYR A 44 -10.65 12.60 -8.58
N TYR A 45 -10.14 11.53 -7.95
CA TYR A 45 -8.74 11.41 -7.61
C TYR A 45 -7.82 11.31 -8.84
N ARG A 46 -8.26 10.67 -9.92
CA ARG A 46 -7.61 10.75 -11.24
C ARG A 46 -7.41 12.20 -11.70
N SER A 47 -8.40 13.04 -11.48
CA SER A 47 -8.30 14.46 -11.86
C SER A 47 -7.34 15.22 -10.96
N VAL A 48 -7.25 14.86 -9.67
CA VAL A 48 -6.24 15.36 -8.73
C VAL A 48 -4.85 14.97 -9.22
N MET A 49 -4.63 13.70 -9.55
CA MET A 49 -3.35 13.19 -10.04
C MET A 49 -2.93 13.86 -11.34
N LYS A 50 -3.83 13.98 -12.31
CA LYS A 50 -3.58 14.72 -13.57
C LYS A 50 -3.19 16.17 -13.32
N TYR A 51 -3.90 16.86 -12.41
CA TYR A 51 -3.60 18.25 -12.04
C TYR A 51 -2.24 18.40 -11.35
N LYS A 52 -1.85 17.44 -10.48
CA LYS A 52 -0.56 17.42 -9.78
C LYS A 52 0.57 17.04 -10.75
N ALA A 53 0.40 15.99 -11.55
CA ALA A 53 1.38 15.49 -12.51
C ALA A 53 1.77 16.53 -13.58
N ALA A 54 0.81 17.32 -14.06
CA ALA A 54 1.07 18.43 -14.99
C ALA A 54 2.00 19.53 -14.42
N ARG A 55 2.27 19.53 -13.12
CA ARG A 55 3.13 20.49 -12.44
C ARG A 55 4.47 19.91 -12.03
N ASN A 56 4.43 18.76 -11.38
CA ASN A 56 5.61 18.03 -10.93
C ASN A 56 5.22 16.59 -10.62
N LEU A 57 5.90 15.63 -11.26
CA LEU A 57 5.63 14.20 -11.12
C LEU A 57 5.96 13.68 -9.72
N ASP A 58 7.08 14.13 -9.13
CA ASP A 58 7.49 13.69 -7.79
C ASP A 58 6.50 14.20 -6.73
N VAL A 59 6.00 15.43 -6.88
CA VAL A 59 4.96 16.00 -6.00
C VAL A 59 3.63 15.25 -6.18
N ALA A 60 3.32 14.80 -7.40
CA ALA A 60 2.09 14.05 -7.64
C ALA A 60 2.05 12.72 -6.87
N VAL A 61 3.20 12.07 -6.69
CA VAL A 61 3.35 10.83 -5.92
C VAL A 61 3.77 11.06 -4.46
N GLY A 62 3.60 12.29 -3.94
CA GLY A 62 3.78 12.62 -2.53
C GLY A 62 5.22 12.95 -2.11
N SER A 63 6.14 13.25 -3.04
CA SER A 63 7.50 13.67 -2.71
C SER A 63 7.68 15.18 -2.91
N ARG A 64 8.38 15.85 -1.99
CA ARG A 64 8.62 17.30 -2.04
C ARG A 64 9.81 17.68 -2.92
N SER A 65 10.71 16.73 -3.14
CA SER A 65 11.91 16.86 -3.99
C SER A 65 12.27 15.50 -4.57
N HIS A 66 13.16 15.51 -5.56
CA HIS A 66 13.71 14.27 -6.14
C HIS A 66 14.54 13.48 -5.11
N ASP A 67 15.33 14.15 -4.28
CA ASP A 67 16.10 13.48 -3.22
C ASP A 67 15.17 12.74 -2.24
N GLN A 68 14.09 13.38 -1.80
CA GLN A 68 13.08 12.70 -0.97
C GLN A 68 12.41 11.53 -1.70
N TRP A 69 12.16 11.65 -3.00
CA TRP A 69 11.62 10.55 -3.81
C TRP A 69 12.58 9.35 -3.81
N VAL A 70 13.87 9.58 -3.97
CA VAL A 70 14.91 8.53 -3.92
C VAL A 70 15.00 7.91 -2.53
N GLU A 71 15.13 8.73 -1.48
CA GLU A 71 15.25 8.26 -0.09
C GLU A 71 14.02 7.46 0.35
N PHE A 72 12.83 7.95 0.01
CA PHE A 72 11.59 7.27 0.39
C PHE A 72 11.41 5.95 -0.38
N GLY A 73 11.81 5.89 -1.64
CA GLY A 73 11.85 4.65 -2.42
C GLY A 73 12.80 3.63 -1.80
N GLN A 74 14.00 4.05 -1.41
CA GLN A 74 14.98 3.21 -0.76
C GLN A 74 14.47 2.67 0.59
N MET A 75 13.86 3.54 1.41
CA MET A 75 13.28 3.14 2.69
C MET A 75 12.20 2.05 2.54
N GLN A 76 11.34 2.19 1.54
CA GLN A 76 10.29 1.18 1.25
C GLN A 76 10.89 -0.15 0.82
N PHE A 77 11.87 -0.13 -0.08
CA PHE A 77 12.58 -1.30 -0.53
C PHE A 77 13.31 -2.01 0.63
N ASP A 78 14.11 -1.26 1.40
CA ASP A 78 14.87 -1.79 2.54
C ASP A 78 13.95 -2.42 3.59
N TYR A 79 12.77 -1.84 3.80
CA TYR A 79 11.78 -2.41 4.69
C TYR A 79 11.31 -3.78 4.20
N LEU A 80 10.91 -3.92 2.93
CA LEU A 80 10.48 -5.20 2.37
C LEU A 80 11.61 -6.23 2.37
N ALA A 81 12.84 -5.82 2.03
CA ALA A 81 14.01 -6.70 2.06
C ALA A 81 14.30 -7.24 3.47
N ARG A 82 14.21 -6.39 4.51
CA ARG A 82 14.34 -6.84 5.91
C ARG A 82 13.23 -7.80 6.34
N HIS A 83 12.07 -7.71 5.72
CA HIS A 83 10.91 -8.57 5.99
C HIS A 83 10.82 -9.80 5.09
N GLY A 84 11.94 -10.20 4.49
CA GLY A 84 12.09 -11.48 3.82
C GLY A 84 11.70 -11.46 2.35
N LEU A 85 11.68 -10.31 1.69
CA LEU A 85 11.52 -10.23 0.23
C LEU A 85 12.70 -10.93 -0.45
N GLU A 86 12.40 -11.89 -1.33
CA GLU A 86 13.37 -12.65 -2.10
C GLU A 86 13.24 -12.34 -3.61
N PRO A 87 14.31 -12.53 -4.43
CA PRO A 87 14.25 -12.28 -5.87
C PRO A 87 13.17 -13.08 -6.61
N GLY A 88 12.85 -14.28 -6.13
CA GLY A 88 11.83 -15.18 -6.71
C GLY A 88 10.39 -14.84 -6.31
N ASP A 89 10.16 -13.88 -5.44
CA ASP A 89 8.81 -13.51 -4.99
C ASP A 89 8.00 -12.79 -6.07
N GLN A 90 6.71 -13.09 -6.14
CA GLN A 90 5.75 -12.34 -6.95
C GLN A 90 5.25 -11.15 -6.14
N VAL A 91 5.54 -9.95 -6.60
CA VAL A 91 5.20 -8.71 -5.89
C VAL A 91 4.11 -7.94 -6.63
N LEU A 92 3.05 -7.56 -5.88
CA LEU A 92 2.01 -6.63 -6.34
C LEU A 92 2.15 -5.30 -5.60
N GLU A 93 2.43 -4.21 -6.31
CA GLU A 93 2.38 -2.85 -5.77
C GLU A 93 1.08 -2.16 -6.20
N ILE A 94 0.19 -1.91 -5.26
CA ILE A 94 -1.06 -1.16 -5.47
C ILE A 94 -0.74 0.32 -5.32
N GLY A 95 -1.06 1.11 -6.36
CA GLY A 95 -0.69 2.51 -6.44
C GLY A 95 0.82 2.68 -6.65
N CYS A 96 1.38 1.98 -7.64
CA CYS A 96 2.81 1.95 -7.92
C CYS A 96 3.40 3.33 -8.28
N GLY A 97 2.55 4.30 -8.59
CA GLY A 97 2.96 5.65 -8.93
C GLY A 97 3.94 5.67 -10.12
N ASN A 98 4.93 6.55 -10.03
CA ASN A 98 6.04 6.61 -10.99
C ASN A 98 7.22 5.70 -10.59
N LEU A 99 6.94 4.57 -9.92
CA LEU A 99 7.90 3.55 -9.48
C LEU A 99 8.92 4.06 -8.45
N ARG A 100 8.51 4.87 -7.49
CA ARG A 100 9.39 5.35 -6.42
C ARG A 100 10.11 4.21 -5.70
N ALA A 101 9.37 3.21 -5.21
CA ALA A 101 9.93 1.95 -4.71
C ALA A 101 10.05 0.91 -5.82
N GLY A 102 9.10 0.89 -6.76
CA GLY A 102 8.97 -0.09 -7.83
C GLY A 102 10.24 -0.25 -8.66
N ARG A 103 11.00 0.81 -8.95
CA ARG A 103 12.27 0.71 -9.69
C ARG A 103 13.32 -0.16 -8.98
N LEU A 104 13.35 -0.11 -7.64
CA LEU A 104 14.27 -0.92 -6.83
C LEU A 104 13.76 -2.36 -6.73
N LEU A 105 12.46 -2.54 -6.56
CA LEU A 105 11.81 -3.85 -6.59
C LEU A 105 12.03 -4.54 -7.95
N ILE A 106 11.76 -3.87 -9.06
CA ILE A 106 11.98 -4.38 -10.41
C ILE A 106 13.43 -4.80 -10.60
N ARG A 107 14.41 -3.99 -10.15
CA ARG A 107 15.83 -4.31 -10.26
C ARG A 107 16.21 -5.56 -9.46
N TYR A 108 15.63 -5.73 -8.28
CA TYR A 108 15.94 -6.81 -7.34
C TYR A 108 15.28 -8.14 -7.75
N LEU A 109 14.00 -8.11 -8.12
CA LEU A 109 13.20 -9.29 -8.44
C LEU A 109 13.65 -9.95 -9.74
N ASP A 110 13.32 -11.22 -9.89
CA ASP A 110 13.45 -11.95 -11.15
C ASP A 110 12.57 -11.34 -12.26
N PRO A 111 12.93 -11.50 -13.55
CA PRO A 111 12.15 -10.94 -14.64
C PRO A 111 10.69 -11.42 -14.63
N GLY A 112 9.74 -10.49 -14.76
CA GLY A 112 8.31 -10.77 -14.76
C GLY A 112 7.66 -10.89 -13.39
N HIS A 113 8.42 -10.72 -12.29
CA HIS A 113 7.92 -10.89 -10.93
C HIS A 113 7.35 -9.63 -10.29
N TYR A 114 7.45 -8.48 -10.94
CA TYR A 114 6.87 -7.23 -10.46
C TYR A 114 5.59 -6.88 -11.20
N TYR A 115 4.53 -6.59 -10.44
CA TYR A 115 3.23 -6.12 -10.91
C TYR A 115 2.88 -4.81 -10.22
N GLY A 116 2.76 -3.73 -11.00
CA GLY A 116 2.35 -2.43 -10.52
C GLY A 116 0.97 -2.05 -11.08
N VAL A 117 0.07 -1.61 -10.22
CA VAL A 117 -1.23 -1.06 -10.66
C VAL A 117 -1.38 0.38 -10.20
N ASP A 118 -1.93 1.24 -11.05
CA ASP A 118 -2.22 2.63 -10.70
C ASP A 118 -3.47 3.10 -11.45
N ILE A 119 -4.15 4.11 -10.90
CA ILE A 119 -5.34 4.72 -11.51
C ILE A 119 -5.01 5.86 -12.48
N SER A 120 -3.79 6.39 -12.49
CA SER A 120 -3.38 7.57 -13.27
C SER A 120 -2.58 7.18 -14.50
N PRO A 121 -3.14 7.37 -15.71
CA PRO A 121 -2.40 7.08 -16.93
C PRO A 121 -1.17 7.99 -17.10
N GLU A 122 -1.24 9.25 -16.64
CA GLU A 122 -0.11 10.19 -16.71
C GLU A 122 1.06 9.72 -15.86
N ILE A 123 0.78 9.16 -14.68
CA ILE A 123 1.80 8.63 -13.78
C ILE A 123 2.39 7.33 -14.33
N LEU A 124 1.58 6.44 -14.90
CA LEU A 124 2.09 5.21 -15.52
C LEU A 124 2.97 5.50 -16.76
N VAL A 125 2.70 6.55 -17.51
CA VAL A 125 3.62 7.00 -18.57
C VAL A 125 4.98 7.41 -17.98
N SER A 126 4.98 8.12 -16.84
CA SER A 126 6.22 8.45 -16.13
C SER A 126 6.92 7.21 -15.57
N ALA A 127 6.16 6.20 -15.11
CA ALA A 127 6.70 4.91 -14.67
C ALA A 127 7.45 4.19 -15.81
N GLN A 128 6.88 4.18 -17.02
CA GLN A 128 7.55 3.62 -18.19
C GLN A 128 8.85 4.37 -18.54
N GLN A 129 8.88 5.70 -18.34
CA GLN A 129 10.09 6.49 -18.54
C GLN A 129 11.18 6.09 -17.51
N VAL A 130 10.82 5.89 -16.24
CA VAL A 130 11.75 5.42 -15.20
C VAL A 130 12.33 4.05 -15.56
N ILE A 131 11.51 3.10 -16.06
CA ILE A 131 11.98 1.80 -16.54
C ILE A 131 13.02 1.96 -17.66
N SER A 132 12.77 2.88 -18.58
CA SER A 132 13.67 3.16 -19.70
C SER A 132 14.99 3.79 -19.23
N ASP A 133 14.91 4.81 -18.38
CA ASP A 133 16.05 5.57 -17.91
C ASP A 133 16.98 4.74 -17.00
N ASP A 134 16.38 3.83 -16.21
CA ASP A 134 17.10 2.92 -15.31
C ASP A 134 17.58 1.62 -16.02
N GLY A 135 17.28 1.43 -17.32
CA GLY A 135 17.68 0.24 -18.08
C GLY A 135 17.04 -1.06 -17.59
N LEU A 136 15.76 -1.01 -17.17
CA LEU A 136 15.05 -2.11 -16.55
C LEU A 136 14.09 -2.87 -17.51
N GLN A 137 14.19 -2.64 -18.82
CA GLN A 137 13.26 -3.21 -19.81
C GLN A 137 13.30 -4.75 -19.81
N ASP A 138 14.49 -5.33 -19.62
CA ASP A 138 14.68 -6.79 -19.59
C ASP A 138 14.07 -7.46 -18.36
N LYS A 139 13.67 -6.68 -17.36
CA LYS A 139 12.99 -7.15 -16.16
C LYS A 139 11.50 -7.48 -16.38
N LEU A 140 10.94 -7.14 -17.54
CA LEU A 140 9.58 -7.53 -17.95
C LEU A 140 8.50 -7.19 -16.90
N SER A 141 8.60 -6.03 -16.28
CA SER A 141 7.64 -5.58 -15.27
C SER A 141 6.25 -5.36 -15.87
N ASN A 142 5.21 -5.73 -15.10
CA ASN A 142 3.81 -5.59 -15.52
C ASN A 142 3.22 -4.31 -14.90
N LEU A 143 2.92 -3.31 -15.74
CA LEU A 143 2.24 -2.08 -15.30
C LEU A 143 0.83 -2.02 -15.89
N THR A 144 -0.17 -1.87 -15.02
CA THR A 144 -1.59 -1.91 -15.42
C THR A 144 -2.35 -0.69 -14.91
N LEU A 145 -3.04 -0.01 -15.84
CA LEU A 145 -4.01 1.01 -15.51
C LEU A 145 -5.30 0.36 -15.00
N VAL A 146 -5.70 0.71 -13.77
CA VAL A 146 -6.94 0.19 -13.16
C VAL A 146 -7.98 1.27 -12.96
N THR A 147 -9.25 0.88 -12.87
CA THR A 147 -10.38 1.77 -12.59
C THR A 147 -10.98 1.56 -11.21
N ASP A 148 -10.62 0.47 -10.57
CA ASP A 148 -11.05 0.05 -9.24
C ASP A 148 -9.99 -0.89 -8.62
N LEU A 149 -10.25 -1.37 -7.41
CA LEU A 149 -9.36 -2.30 -6.69
C LEU A 149 -9.98 -3.69 -6.51
N THR A 150 -10.79 -4.15 -7.49
CA THR A 150 -11.31 -5.53 -7.50
C THR A 150 -10.24 -6.56 -7.83
N LEU A 151 -9.20 -6.14 -8.53
CA LEU A 151 -8.05 -6.97 -8.94
C LEU A 151 -8.44 -8.26 -9.69
N GLU A 152 -9.65 -8.32 -10.29
CA GLU A 152 -10.19 -9.53 -10.93
C GLU A 152 -9.33 -10.05 -12.09
N PHE A 153 -8.61 -9.17 -12.76
CA PHE A 153 -7.72 -9.50 -13.87
C PHE A 153 -6.42 -10.19 -13.45
N LEU A 154 -6.09 -10.19 -12.15
CA LEU A 154 -4.89 -10.85 -11.63
C LEU A 154 -5.18 -12.31 -11.26
N PRO A 155 -4.18 -13.21 -11.36
CA PRO A 155 -4.34 -14.62 -11.01
C PRO A 155 -4.62 -14.79 -9.49
N PRO A 156 -5.41 -15.80 -9.10
CA PRO A 156 -5.61 -16.12 -7.69
C PRO A 156 -4.38 -16.80 -7.09
N SER A 157 -4.15 -16.59 -5.79
CA SER A 157 -3.08 -17.25 -5.01
C SER A 157 -1.70 -17.14 -5.64
N TYR A 158 -1.33 -15.97 -6.08
CA TYR A 158 -0.14 -15.77 -6.92
C TYR A 158 0.92 -14.88 -6.27
N PHE A 159 0.54 -13.84 -5.52
CA PHE A 159 1.49 -12.87 -4.98
C PHE A 159 1.95 -13.25 -3.58
N ASP A 160 3.27 -13.26 -3.38
CA ASP A 160 3.92 -13.51 -2.10
C ASP A 160 3.95 -12.24 -1.25
N VAL A 161 4.11 -11.09 -1.90
CA VAL A 161 4.10 -9.77 -1.24
C VAL A 161 3.12 -8.86 -1.97
N VAL A 162 2.17 -8.29 -1.21
CA VAL A 162 1.33 -7.18 -1.68
C VAL A 162 1.71 -5.93 -0.89
N HIS A 163 1.84 -4.80 -1.58
CA HIS A 163 2.32 -3.56 -1.00
C HIS A 163 1.50 -2.36 -1.50
N ALA A 164 1.11 -1.46 -0.59
CA ALA A 164 0.39 -0.23 -0.92
C ALA A 164 0.88 0.92 -0.03
N ASN A 165 1.78 1.76 -0.53
CA ASN A 165 2.31 2.87 0.26
C ASN A 165 1.70 4.21 -0.18
N SER A 166 1.14 4.95 0.79
CA SER A 166 0.46 6.25 0.57
C SER A 166 -0.74 6.17 -0.40
N VAL A 167 -1.44 5.03 -0.42
CA VAL A 167 -2.63 4.80 -1.25
C VAL A 167 -3.90 4.98 -0.42
N PHE A 168 -4.00 4.27 0.70
CA PHE A 168 -5.22 4.30 1.53
C PHE A 168 -5.37 5.59 2.35
N THR A 169 -4.32 6.40 2.42
CA THR A 169 -4.40 7.79 2.85
C THR A 169 -5.32 8.63 1.96
N HIS A 170 -5.54 8.20 0.71
CA HIS A 170 -6.33 8.92 -0.29
C HIS A 170 -7.61 8.19 -0.70
N CYS A 171 -7.96 7.11 -0.02
CA CYS A 171 -9.12 6.29 -0.35
C CYS A 171 -10.21 6.40 0.73
N PRO A 172 -11.48 6.64 0.38
CA PRO A 172 -12.60 6.45 1.29
C PRO A 172 -12.73 4.98 1.68
N ILE A 173 -13.40 4.73 2.81
CA ILE A 173 -13.42 3.40 3.46
C ILE A 173 -13.98 2.28 2.57
N ASP A 174 -14.92 2.57 1.69
CA ASP A 174 -15.50 1.61 0.74
C ASP A 174 -14.46 1.12 -0.28
N ILE A 175 -13.56 1.97 -0.75
CA ILE A 175 -12.44 1.59 -1.63
C ILE A 175 -11.39 0.79 -0.86
N VAL A 176 -11.07 1.18 0.38
CA VAL A 176 -10.18 0.40 1.25
C VAL A 176 -10.76 -1.00 1.48
N GLU A 177 -12.05 -1.09 1.77
CA GLU A 177 -12.77 -2.35 1.94
C GLU A 177 -12.71 -3.22 0.68
N GLN A 178 -12.99 -2.64 -0.49
CA GLN A 178 -12.89 -3.33 -1.78
C GLN A 178 -11.49 -3.92 -1.99
N SER A 179 -10.44 -3.14 -1.69
CA SER A 179 -9.06 -3.60 -1.83
C SER A 179 -8.76 -4.77 -0.89
N ILE A 180 -9.09 -4.65 0.41
CA ILE A 180 -8.86 -5.71 1.41
C ILE A 180 -9.61 -6.98 1.03
N ALA A 181 -10.87 -6.87 0.59
CA ALA A 181 -11.66 -8.00 0.13
C ALA A 181 -11.01 -8.73 -1.06
N SER A 182 -10.45 -7.95 -2.00
CA SER A 182 -9.92 -8.48 -3.27
C SER A 182 -8.50 -9.03 -3.13
N VAL A 183 -7.66 -8.39 -2.31
CA VAL A 183 -6.27 -8.81 -2.08
C VAL A 183 -6.20 -10.24 -1.56
N GLY A 184 -7.15 -10.65 -0.69
CA GLY A 184 -7.20 -12.02 -0.22
C GLY A 184 -7.25 -13.06 -1.33
N ARG A 185 -7.91 -12.79 -2.45
CA ARG A 185 -7.98 -13.74 -3.57
C ARG A 185 -6.63 -13.92 -4.27
N VAL A 186 -5.86 -12.86 -4.41
CA VAL A 186 -4.62 -12.85 -5.20
C VAL A 186 -3.37 -13.23 -4.38
N MET A 187 -3.42 -13.12 -3.04
CA MET A 187 -2.32 -13.51 -2.16
C MET A 187 -2.10 -15.02 -2.15
N ALA A 188 -0.85 -15.45 -2.31
CA ALA A 188 -0.40 -16.83 -2.14
C ALA A 188 -0.53 -17.28 -0.67
N PRO A 189 -0.52 -18.58 -0.38
CA PRO A 189 -0.41 -19.09 0.99
C PRO A 189 0.90 -18.61 1.65
N GLY A 190 0.80 -18.01 2.83
CA GLY A 190 1.95 -17.44 3.55
C GLY A 190 2.29 -16.00 3.19
N ALA A 191 1.65 -15.44 2.16
CA ALA A 191 1.84 -14.06 1.74
C ALA A 191 1.39 -13.04 2.79
N PHE A 192 1.89 -11.82 2.68
CA PHE A 192 1.43 -10.68 3.47
C PHE A 192 1.03 -9.49 2.58
N PHE A 193 0.15 -8.65 3.13
CA PHE A 193 -0.23 -7.38 2.52
C PHE A 193 0.10 -6.23 3.46
N ASP A 194 1.03 -5.38 3.07
CA ASP A 194 1.44 -4.19 3.80
C ASP A 194 0.85 -2.92 3.19
N PHE A 195 0.23 -2.09 4.00
CA PHE A 195 -0.20 -0.78 3.54
C PHE A 195 -0.01 0.31 4.59
N THR A 196 0.16 1.56 4.13
CA THR A 196 0.20 2.73 5.01
C THR A 196 -1.12 3.49 4.97
N PHE A 197 -1.41 4.22 6.07
CA PHE A 197 -2.63 5.01 6.22
C PHE A 197 -2.38 6.25 7.10
N TYR A 198 -3.26 7.25 7.05
CA TYR A 198 -3.25 8.32 8.03
C TYR A 198 -4.06 7.91 9.26
N ARG A 199 -3.41 7.96 10.43
CA ARG A 199 -4.04 7.57 11.69
C ARG A 199 -4.82 8.72 12.32
N ALA A 200 -6.05 8.43 12.74
CA ALA A 200 -6.85 9.26 13.61
C ALA A 200 -6.73 8.76 15.05
N ASP A 201 -6.30 9.63 15.97
CA ASP A 201 -6.23 9.30 17.40
C ASP A 201 -7.58 9.47 18.12
N GLY A 202 -8.61 10.01 17.45
CA GLY A 202 -9.97 10.22 17.93
C GLY A 202 -11.01 9.89 16.87
N ASP A 203 -11.95 10.79 16.62
CA ASP A 203 -12.94 10.62 15.55
C ASP A 203 -12.24 10.59 14.18
N GLU A 204 -12.67 9.69 13.32
CA GLU A 204 -12.23 9.63 11.94
C GLU A 204 -12.68 10.86 11.16
N TYR A 205 -11.87 11.33 10.24
CA TYR A 205 -12.17 12.53 9.48
C TYR A 205 -11.49 12.50 8.10
N GLN A 206 -11.94 13.40 7.24
CA GLN A 206 -11.29 13.67 5.97
C GLN A 206 -10.88 15.14 5.85
N VAL A 207 -9.80 15.39 5.12
CA VAL A 207 -9.34 16.72 4.75
C VAL A 207 -9.57 16.91 3.24
N HIS A 208 -10.42 17.88 2.88
CA HIS A 208 -10.97 18.00 1.54
C HIS A 208 -11.63 16.68 1.12
N HIS A 209 -11.36 16.21 -0.12
CA HIS A 209 -11.75 14.87 -0.59
C HIS A 209 -10.52 14.05 -0.97
N GLU A 210 -9.36 14.49 -0.51
CA GLU A 210 -8.07 13.89 -0.87
C GLU A 210 -7.53 13.00 0.23
N ASP A 211 -7.66 13.40 1.50
CA ASP A 211 -6.97 12.76 2.62
C ASP A 211 -7.97 12.20 3.63
N PHE A 212 -7.84 10.92 3.97
CA PHE A 212 -8.73 10.19 4.87
C PHE A 212 -7.93 9.68 6.07
N TYR A 213 -8.46 9.93 7.27
CA TYR A 213 -7.85 9.56 8.53
C TYR A 213 -8.69 8.50 9.23
N TYR A 214 -8.11 7.33 9.46
CA TYR A 214 -8.76 6.17 10.05
C TYR A 214 -8.17 5.81 11.40
N ARG A 215 -9.00 5.28 12.30
CA ARG A 215 -8.49 4.60 13.48
C ARG A 215 -7.93 3.24 13.10
N THR A 216 -6.88 2.83 13.79
CA THR A 216 -6.28 1.51 13.60
C THR A 216 -7.30 0.39 13.81
N GLU A 217 -8.18 0.56 14.83
CA GLU A 217 -9.22 -0.41 15.16
C GLU A 217 -10.22 -0.61 14.03
N THR A 218 -10.58 0.46 13.30
CA THR A 218 -11.48 0.38 12.15
C THR A 218 -10.88 -0.48 11.04
N LEU A 219 -9.61 -0.23 10.69
CA LEU A 219 -8.92 -1.00 9.64
C LEU A 219 -8.66 -2.45 10.08
N THR A 220 -8.33 -2.66 11.34
CA THR A 220 -8.16 -4.02 11.91
C THR A 220 -9.47 -4.80 11.91
N ALA A 221 -10.59 -4.16 12.30
CA ALA A 221 -11.90 -4.80 12.26
C ALA A 221 -12.32 -5.12 10.81
N LEU A 222 -12.03 -4.20 9.88
CA LEU A 222 -12.28 -4.43 8.46
C LEU A 222 -11.46 -5.60 7.91
N ALA A 223 -10.17 -5.67 8.22
CA ALA A 223 -9.31 -6.80 7.86
C ALA A 223 -9.84 -8.13 8.42
N ALA A 224 -10.27 -8.13 9.69
CA ALA A 224 -10.82 -9.32 10.35
C ALA A 224 -12.11 -9.83 9.68
N LYS A 225 -12.95 -8.93 9.14
CA LYS A 225 -14.17 -9.26 8.36
C LYS A 225 -13.84 -10.12 7.14
N TYR A 226 -12.66 -9.91 6.54
CA TYR A 226 -12.20 -10.63 5.35
C TYR A 226 -11.19 -11.75 5.65
N GLY A 227 -11.11 -12.17 6.93
CA GLY A 227 -10.30 -13.33 7.33
C GLY A 227 -8.82 -13.04 7.51
N PHE A 228 -8.44 -11.78 7.70
CA PHE A 228 -7.07 -11.40 8.01
C PHE A 228 -6.82 -11.18 9.50
N THR A 229 -5.59 -11.41 9.92
CA THR A 229 -4.98 -10.79 11.11
C THR A 229 -4.29 -9.51 10.66
N ALA A 230 -4.39 -8.45 11.45
CA ALA A 230 -3.78 -7.16 11.15
C ALA A 230 -2.85 -6.74 12.31
N GLU A 231 -1.61 -6.37 11.97
CA GLU A 231 -0.58 -5.99 12.93
C GLU A 231 0.10 -4.68 12.51
N LEU A 232 0.21 -3.73 13.45
CA LEU A 232 1.02 -2.53 13.24
C LEU A 232 2.50 -2.92 13.19
N GLN A 233 3.23 -2.32 12.27
CA GLN A 233 4.66 -2.57 12.10
C GLN A 233 5.45 -1.49 12.84
N ASP A 234 6.00 -1.85 14.00
CA ASP A 234 6.70 -0.92 14.89
C ASP A 234 8.07 -0.49 14.35
N ASP A 235 8.66 -1.24 13.42
CA ASP A 235 9.93 -0.94 12.76
C ASP A 235 9.77 -0.13 11.45
N TRP A 236 8.53 0.23 11.10
CA TRP A 236 8.24 1.16 10.01
C TRP A 236 8.16 2.58 10.55
N HIS A 237 9.07 3.43 10.08
CA HIS A 237 9.13 4.84 10.45
C HIS A 237 9.11 5.71 9.19
N ASP A 238 7.99 6.36 8.92
CA ASP A 238 7.88 7.39 7.89
C ASP A 238 8.25 8.75 8.49
N PRO A 239 9.43 9.31 8.16
CA PRO A 239 9.91 10.55 8.75
C PRO A 239 9.22 11.80 8.18
N TRP A 240 8.46 11.67 7.09
CA TRP A 240 7.88 12.82 6.39
C TRP A 240 6.40 13.04 6.69
N ASP A 241 5.59 11.98 6.63
CA ASP A 241 4.15 12.07 6.76
C ASP A 241 3.60 11.27 7.94
N SER A 242 4.47 10.62 8.73
CA SER A 242 4.14 9.85 9.93
C SER A 242 3.02 8.82 9.69
N GLN A 243 2.99 8.21 8.51
CA GLN A 243 2.02 7.18 8.16
C GLN A 243 2.42 5.86 8.82
N PRO A 244 1.62 5.30 9.76
CA PRO A 244 1.85 3.96 10.26
C PRO A 244 1.59 2.93 9.16
N LYS A 245 2.24 1.77 9.29
CA LYS A 245 2.06 0.64 8.38
C LYS A 245 1.30 -0.48 9.10
N LEU A 246 0.31 -1.04 8.41
CA LEU A 246 -0.45 -2.20 8.86
C LEU A 246 -0.13 -3.38 7.94
N ARG A 247 0.24 -4.51 8.55
CA ARG A 247 0.44 -5.78 7.86
C ARG A 247 -0.77 -6.67 8.03
N LEU A 248 -1.29 -7.19 6.93
CA LEU A 248 -2.34 -8.19 6.91
C LEU A 248 -1.75 -9.55 6.51
N THR A 249 -2.07 -10.58 7.31
CA THR A 249 -1.77 -11.98 7.01
C THR A 249 -3.06 -12.80 7.07
N ARG A 250 -3.18 -13.86 6.28
CA ARG A 250 -4.36 -14.72 6.37
C ARG A 250 -4.37 -15.45 7.71
N LYS A 251 -5.52 -15.53 8.33
CA LYS A 251 -5.72 -16.43 9.48
C LYS A 251 -5.51 -17.86 9.00
N ILE A 252 -4.56 -18.56 9.62
CA ILE A 252 -4.37 -19.99 9.38
C ILE A 252 -5.61 -20.70 9.91
N ALA A 253 -6.39 -21.33 9.04
CA ALA A 253 -7.46 -22.22 9.47
C ALA A 253 -6.79 -23.45 10.10
N LEU A 254 -6.97 -23.67 11.40
CA LEU A 254 -6.47 -24.84 12.11
C LEU A 254 -6.93 -26.18 11.52
N SER A 255 -7.88 -26.15 10.58
CA SER A 255 -8.39 -27.32 9.85
C SER A 255 -7.48 -27.81 8.72
N SER A 256 -6.41 -27.10 8.36
CA SER A 256 -5.46 -27.49 7.31
C SER A 256 -4.15 -28.08 7.84
N LEU A 257 -4.04 -28.26 9.15
CA LEU A 257 -2.99 -29.11 9.74
C LEU A 257 -3.52 -30.54 9.63
N ASP A 258 -3.13 -31.24 8.55
CA ASP A 258 -3.18 -32.71 8.56
C ASP A 258 -2.49 -33.17 9.85
N PRO A 259 -3.13 -34.07 10.66
CA PRO A 259 -2.46 -34.58 11.85
C PRO A 259 -1.18 -35.26 11.35
N ILE A 260 -0.04 -34.70 11.77
CA ILE A 260 1.25 -35.37 11.57
C ILE A 260 1.06 -36.78 12.10
N LEU A 261 1.00 -37.74 11.20
CA LEU A 261 0.95 -39.16 11.55
C LEU A 261 2.30 -39.44 12.23
N VAL A 262 2.29 -39.40 13.57
CA VAL A 262 3.43 -39.90 14.35
C VAL A 262 3.43 -41.41 14.14
N VAL A 263 4.15 -41.84 13.12
CA VAL A 263 4.46 -43.26 12.95
C VAL A 263 5.42 -43.62 14.09
N GLN A 264 4.88 -44.17 15.17
CA GLN A 264 5.68 -44.85 16.17
C GLN A 264 6.27 -46.10 15.49
N THR A 265 7.53 -46.02 15.12
CA THR A 265 8.29 -47.23 14.76
C THR A 265 8.43 -48.11 16.01
N PRO A 266 8.09 -49.44 15.93
CA PRO A 266 8.35 -50.34 17.03
C PRO A 266 9.86 -50.45 17.26
N ALA A 267 10.27 -50.37 18.52
CA ALA A 267 11.66 -50.59 18.93
C ALA A 267 12.13 -51.96 18.45
N GLU A 268 13.00 -52.03 17.47
CA GLU A 268 13.71 -53.25 17.12
C GLU A 268 14.79 -53.55 18.13
N HIS A 269 14.73 -54.79 18.61
CA HIS A 269 15.66 -55.38 19.57
C HIS A 269 17.11 -55.32 19.05
N VAL A 270 18.00 -54.72 19.85
CA VAL A 270 19.45 -54.81 19.67
C VAL A 270 19.89 -56.19 20.10
N PHE A 271 20.19 -57.07 19.16
CA PHE A 271 20.94 -58.32 19.41
C PHE A 271 22.44 -58.00 19.49
N LEU A 272 22.99 -58.07 20.69
CA LEU A 272 24.41 -58.09 20.91
C LEU A 272 24.97 -59.46 20.48
N CYS A 273 25.62 -59.53 19.36
CA CYS A 273 26.43 -60.70 18.96
C CYS A 273 27.84 -60.51 19.52
N LYS A 274 28.18 -61.23 20.59
CA LYS A 274 29.54 -61.45 21.04
C LYS A 274 30.19 -62.49 20.11
N THR A 275 31.20 -62.12 19.37
CA THR A 275 32.15 -63.06 18.81
C THR A 275 33.45 -62.97 19.55
N SER A 276 33.74 -64.04 20.27
CA SER A 276 35.07 -64.40 20.78
C SER A 276 35.87 -65.07 19.67
N ARG A 277 36.99 -64.51 19.32
CA ARG A 277 38.35 -65.06 19.19
C ARG A 277 39.25 -64.10 18.42
#